data_950e89910ac695ab4b9a8cd830c9a088
#
_entry.id   950e89910ac695ab4b9a8cd830c9a088
#
_cell.length_a   1.000
_cell.length_b   1.000
_cell.length_c   1.000
_cell.angle_alpha   90.00
_cell.angle_beta   90.00
_cell.angle_gamma   90.00
#
_symmetry.space_group_name_H-M   'P 1'
#
loop_
_entity.id
_entity.type
_entity.pdbx_description
1 polymer ?
#
loop_
_entity_poly.entity_id
_entity_poly.type
_entity_poly.pdbx_seq_one_letter_code
_entity_poly.pdbx_strand_id
1 'polypeptide(L)'
;MWKMLLMILLLIAAFSFAQAQTVLFTEDFESGTASADWQLYRAGEEYMQAVAMSSAPVTLSNGGSYVGYLQDIDASYNGAAIALAGDTTCQNYTIEGDVYCYNNHPGGSAYTGLVVYADSSKGTYIKLVADFDASNRLRFYNNHLNMTTMQYTFDKSIDATNLDKTEGWHHMKIKVETLADGTTQFTCWYDGSEIGIFIDDSVDRMASGQFGAYAFQMSATGIAGYFDNIVVTPNQATSIDPGIKTSIPANFSLFQNYPNPFNPATTISFQVDVSSNISLNIFNVNGEIVRNLITSHLVPNKYSIIWNGQNSLGQRVPSGVYLYTISDGSQNIMRKMLLIK
;
A
#
# COMPACT_ATOMS: atom_id res chain seq x y z
N MET A 1 -46.45 41.05 34.06
CA MET A 1 -46.60 40.31 32.77
C MET A 1 -45.21 40.04 32.21
N TRP A 2 -44.66 38.86 32.53
CA TRP A 2 -43.32 38.46 32.11
C TRP A 2 -43.44 37.66 30.82
N LYS A 3 -42.76 38.12 29.79
CA LYS A 3 -42.57 37.37 28.54
C LYS A 3 -41.36 36.44 28.75
N MET A 4 -41.60 35.16 28.86
CA MET A 4 -40.57 34.12 28.77
C MET A 4 -40.15 33.96 27.32
N LEU A 5 -38.92 34.31 27.03
CA LEU A 5 -38.25 34.07 25.76
C LEU A 5 -37.68 32.66 25.78
N LEU A 6 -38.29 31.75 25.03
CA LEU A 6 -37.81 30.37 24.85
C LEU A 6 -36.67 30.41 23.83
N MET A 7 -35.45 30.26 24.29
CA MET A 7 -34.26 30.14 23.44
C MET A 7 -34.10 28.68 23.10
N ILE A 8 -34.51 28.32 21.86
CA ILE A 8 -34.25 26.98 21.33
C ILE A 8 -32.79 26.94 20.87
N LEU A 9 -31.95 26.27 21.67
CA LEU A 9 -30.60 25.92 21.26
C LEU A 9 -30.68 24.75 20.25
N LEU A 10 -30.51 25.06 18.97
CA LEU A 10 -30.28 24.03 17.96
C LEU A 10 -28.86 23.50 18.15
N LEU A 11 -28.72 22.36 18.80
CA LEU A 11 -27.49 21.56 18.76
C LEU A 11 -27.39 20.95 17.37
N ILE A 12 -26.63 21.59 16.47
CA ILE A 12 -26.19 20.94 15.23
C ILE A 12 -25.08 19.99 15.64
N ALA A 13 -25.44 18.74 15.88
CA ALA A 13 -24.46 17.67 15.94
C ALA A 13 -23.88 17.50 14.53
N ALA A 14 -22.70 18.04 14.29
CA ALA A 14 -21.92 17.73 13.09
C ALA A 14 -21.52 16.24 13.17
N PHE A 15 -22.31 15.38 12.56
CA PHE A 15 -21.89 14.03 12.25
C PHE A 15 -20.78 14.14 11.20
N SER A 16 -19.53 14.12 11.63
CA SER A 16 -18.41 13.82 10.74
C SER A 16 -18.60 12.38 10.27
N PHE A 17 -19.22 12.19 9.13
CA PHE A 17 -19.10 10.93 8.41
C PHE A 17 -17.61 10.74 8.12
N ALA A 18 -16.97 9.80 8.78
CA ALA A 18 -15.68 9.30 8.32
C ALA A 18 -15.92 8.77 6.90
N GLN A 19 -15.52 9.55 5.91
CA GLN A 19 -15.61 9.14 4.51
C GLN A 19 -14.71 7.91 4.39
N ALA A 20 -15.28 6.78 4.02
CA ALA A 20 -14.49 5.60 3.70
C ALA A 20 -13.44 6.04 2.68
N GLN A 21 -12.17 5.77 2.96
CA GLN A 21 -11.09 6.13 2.05
C GLN A 21 -11.38 5.42 0.72
N THR A 22 -11.62 6.18 -0.32
CA THR A 22 -11.86 5.63 -1.65
C THR A 22 -10.61 4.87 -2.06
N VAL A 23 -10.73 3.57 -2.30
CA VAL A 23 -9.63 2.76 -2.82
C VAL A 23 -9.68 2.87 -4.33
N LEU A 24 -8.57 3.27 -4.96
CA LEU A 24 -8.47 3.34 -6.42
C LEU A 24 -8.25 1.94 -7.01
N PHE A 25 -7.50 1.10 -6.30
CA PHE A 25 -7.17 -0.25 -6.73
C PHE A 25 -6.77 -1.10 -5.52
N THR A 26 -7.13 -2.38 -5.54
CA THR A 26 -6.65 -3.36 -4.57
C THR A 26 -6.50 -4.73 -5.25
N GLU A 27 -5.40 -5.42 -4.94
CA GLU A 27 -5.12 -6.76 -5.43
C GLU A 27 -4.44 -7.57 -4.33
N ASP A 28 -5.08 -8.65 -3.91
CA ASP A 28 -4.58 -9.61 -2.92
C ASP A 28 -4.42 -11.03 -3.52
N PHE A 29 -4.66 -11.18 -4.81
CA PHE A 29 -4.58 -12.40 -5.60
C PHE A 29 -5.40 -13.59 -5.08
N GLU A 30 -6.11 -13.45 -3.98
CA GLU A 30 -6.81 -14.54 -3.27
C GLU A 30 -8.00 -15.13 -4.06
N SER A 31 -8.41 -14.48 -5.13
CA SER A 31 -9.37 -15.07 -6.08
C SER A 31 -8.78 -16.24 -6.90
N GLY A 32 -7.45 -16.45 -6.86
CA GLY A 32 -6.72 -17.39 -7.71
C GLY A 32 -6.55 -16.91 -9.16
N THR A 33 -6.96 -15.68 -9.46
CA THR A 33 -6.76 -15.00 -10.75
C THR A 33 -6.39 -13.55 -10.49
N ALA A 34 -5.41 -13.02 -11.21
CA ALA A 34 -5.10 -11.61 -11.15
C ALA A 34 -6.28 -10.77 -11.68
N SER A 35 -6.47 -9.56 -11.13
CA SER A 35 -7.51 -8.64 -11.57
C SER A 35 -7.40 -8.37 -13.07
N ALA A 36 -8.55 -8.26 -13.73
CA ALA A 36 -8.62 -7.85 -15.13
C ALA A 36 -8.22 -6.38 -15.35
N ASP A 37 -8.07 -5.60 -14.28
CA ASP A 37 -7.62 -4.20 -14.35
C ASP A 37 -6.11 -4.08 -14.60
N TRP A 38 -5.35 -5.17 -14.48
CA TRP A 38 -3.95 -5.20 -14.86
C TRP A 38 -3.81 -5.06 -16.39
N GLN A 39 -3.06 -4.07 -16.80
CA GLN A 39 -2.73 -3.76 -18.17
C GLN A 39 -1.26 -4.12 -18.42
N LEU A 40 -0.98 -4.66 -19.60
CA LEU A 40 0.39 -4.95 -19.99
C LEU A 40 1.08 -3.68 -20.46
N TYR A 41 2.30 -3.48 -20.03
CA TYR A 41 3.14 -2.40 -20.55
C TYR A 41 3.55 -2.68 -22.01
N ARG A 42 3.77 -3.95 -22.35
CA ARG A 42 4.04 -4.41 -23.71
C ARG A 42 3.08 -5.53 -24.09
N ALA A 43 2.47 -5.43 -25.25
CA ALA A 43 1.53 -6.45 -25.71
C ALA A 43 2.26 -7.74 -26.06
N GLY A 44 1.88 -8.85 -25.40
CA GLY A 44 2.24 -10.21 -25.78
C GLY A 44 3.42 -10.85 -25.04
N GLU A 45 4.08 -10.15 -24.15
CA GLU A 45 5.32 -10.65 -23.51
C GLU A 45 5.26 -10.73 -21.97
N GLU A 46 4.30 -10.05 -21.35
CA GLU A 46 4.25 -9.90 -19.90
C GLU A 46 2.79 -9.97 -19.42
N TYR A 47 2.53 -10.60 -18.29
CA TYR A 47 1.21 -10.53 -17.65
C TYR A 47 1.33 -10.84 -16.16
N MET A 48 0.53 -10.15 -15.38
CA MET A 48 0.35 -10.47 -13.97
C MET A 48 -0.53 -11.71 -13.86
N GLN A 49 -0.04 -12.72 -13.15
CA GLN A 49 -0.79 -13.94 -12.85
C GLN A 49 -0.98 -14.07 -11.34
N ALA A 50 -2.03 -14.76 -10.91
CA ALA A 50 -2.07 -15.32 -9.58
C ALA A 50 -1.52 -16.75 -9.61
N VAL A 51 -0.54 -17.02 -8.76
CA VAL A 51 0.04 -18.34 -8.59
C VAL A 51 -0.08 -18.77 -7.14
N ALA A 52 -0.02 -20.10 -6.88
CA ALA A 52 -0.03 -20.57 -5.49
C ALA A 52 1.14 -19.94 -4.70
N MET A 53 0.89 -19.56 -3.45
CA MET A 53 1.91 -19.00 -2.54
C MET A 53 3.16 -19.90 -2.45
N SER A 54 2.99 -21.22 -2.56
CA SER A 54 4.11 -22.18 -2.57
C SER A 54 5.01 -22.05 -3.79
N SER A 55 4.64 -21.29 -4.81
CA SER A 55 5.47 -21.00 -5.97
C SER A 55 6.46 -19.87 -5.72
N ALA A 56 6.22 -19.03 -4.70
CA ALA A 56 7.19 -18.05 -4.27
C ALA A 56 8.38 -18.70 -3.57
N PRO A 57 9.59 -18.13 -3.66
CA PRO A 57 10.78 -18.69 -3.02
C PRO A 57 10.66 -18.83 -1.50
N VAL A 58 9.93 -17.92 -0.87
CA VAL A 58 9.60 -17.92 0.57
C VAL A 58 8.14 -17.55 0.74
N THR A 59 7.43 -18.27 1.60
CA THR A 59 6.04 -17.96 1.93
C THR A 59 5.94 -16.64 2.69
N LEU A 60 5.06 -15.74 2.24
CA LEU A 60 4.73 -14.53 2.97
C LEU A 60 3.92 -14.88 4.23
N SER A 61 4.40 -14.47 5.40
CA SER A 61 3.81 -14.88 6.69
C SER A 61 2.38 -14.37 6.89
N ASN A 62 1.99 -13.30 6.22
CA ASN A 62 0.65 -12.71 6.25
C ASN A 62 -0.05 -12.81 4.88
N GLY A 63 0.53 -13.50 3.91
CA GLY A 63 -0.06 -13.79 2.61
C GLY A 63 -1.10 -14.90 2.72
N GLY A 64 -1.95 -14.96 1.73
CA GLY A 64 -3.00 -15.96 1.63
C GLY A 64 -2.54 -17.25 0.95
N SER A 65 -3.38 -17.76 0.05
CA SER A 65 -3.09 -18.98 -0.73
C SER A 65 -2.43 -18.69 -2.07
N TYR A 66 -2.54 -17.47 -2.55
CA TYR A 66 -2.05 -17.03 -3.86
C TYR A 66 -1.24 -15.74 -3.74
N VAL A 67 -0.36 -15.51 -4.71
CA VAL A 67 0.44 -14.29 -4.86
C VAL A 67 0.48 -13.88 -6.32
N GLY A 68 0.73 -12.62 -6.57
CA GLY A 68 1.04 -12.08 -7.88
C GLY A 68 2.37 -12.60 -8.40
N TYR A 69 2.37 -12.98 -9.66
CA TYR A 69 3.54 -13.47 -10.39
C TYR A 69 3.69 -12.64 -11.66
N LEU A 70 4.84 -11.99 -11.81
CA LEU A 70 5.17 -11.18 -12.95
C LEU A 70 6.54 -11.62 -13.50
N GLN A 71 6.57 -12.12 -14.71
CA GLN A 71 7.78 -12.61 -15.35
C GLN A 71 8.04 -11.87 -16.65
N ASP A 72 9.29 -11.51 -16.86
CA ASP A 72 9.83 -11.15 -18.16
C ASP A 72 10.14 -12.44 -18.92
N ILE A 73 9.39 -12.71 -19.99
CA ILE A 73 9.58 -13.88 -20.84
C ILE A 73 10.51 -13.60 -22.02
N ASP A 74 10.86 -12.34 -22.25
CA ASP A 74 11.86 -11.97 -23.24
C ASP A 74 13.26 -12.13 -22.66
N ALA A 75 13.98 -13.16 -23.08
CA ALA A 75 15.36 -13.41 -22.69
C ALA A 75 16.35 -12.35 -23.21
N SER A 76 15.86 -11.23 -23.76
CA SER A 76 16.71 -10.13 -24.19
C SER A 76 17.23 -9.34 -22.98
N TYR A 77 18.47 -8.91 -23.06
CA TYR A 77 19.25 -8.22 -22.02
C TYR A 77 18.60 -6.94 -21.44
N ASN A 78 17.49 -6.47 -22.00
CA ASN A 78 16.82 -5.24 -21.61
C ASN A 78 15.35 -5.45 -21.19
N GLY A 79 14.95 -6.67 -20.90
CA GLY A 79 13.59 -7.00 -20.54
C GLY A 79 13.24 -6.59 -19.12
N ALA A 80 12.18 -5.80 -18.98
CA ALA A 80 11.51 -5.55 -17.73
C ALA A 80 10.05 -5.97 -17.89
N ALA A 81 9.56 -6.80 -16.99
CA ALA A 81 8.15 -7.08 -16.88
C ALA A 81 7.48 -5.98 -16.03
N ILE A 82 6.44 -5.36 -16.57
CA ILE A 82 5.71 -4.27 -15.89
C ILE A 82 4.21 -4.53 -16.05
N ALA A 83 3.52 -4.67 -14.93
CA ALA A 83 2.08 -4.71 -14.87
C ALA A 83 1.55 -3.39 -14.31
N LEU A 84 0.65 -2.76 -15.04
CA LEU A 84 0.09 -1.44 -14.71
C LEU A 84 -1.41 -1.55 -14.46
N ALA A 85 -1.92 -0.72 -13.58
CA ALA A 85 -3.36 -0.52 -13.36
C ALA A 85 -3.67 0.98 -13.24
N GLY A 86 -4.96 1.33 -13.27
CA GLY A 86 -5.39 2.72 -13.33
C GLY A 86 -5.23 3.33 -14.73
N ASP A 87 -5.35 4.63 -14.83
CA ASP A 87 -5.18 5.36 -16.09
C ASP A 87 -4.11 6.45 -15.99
N THR A 88 -3.74 7.04 -17.12
CA THR A 88 -2.67 8.03 -17.23
C THR A 88 -3.00 9.37 -16.57
N THR A 89 -4.21 9.56 -16.06
CA THR A 89 -4.65 10.79 -15.37
C THR A 89 -4.59 10.66 -13.84
N CYS A 90 -4.28 9.48 -13.30
CA CYS A 90 -4.17 9.28 -11.86
C CYS A 90 -3.12 10.20 -11.25
N GLN A 91 -3.51 10.94 -10.21
CA GLN A 91 -2.67 11.90 -9.49
C GLN A 91 -2.89 11.79 -7.99
N ASN A 92 -1.92 12.25 -7.20
CA ASN A 92 -2.07 12.40 -5.74
C ASN A 92 -2.61 11.14 -5.07
N TYR A 93 -1.88 10.05 -5.20
CA TYR A 93 -2.23 8.76 -4.61
C TYR A 93 -1.05 8.16 -3.84
N THR A 94 -1.35 7.14 -3.07
CA THR A 94 -0.37 6.29 -2.41
C THR A 94 -0.54 4.87 -2.91
N ILE A 95 0.53 4.25 -3.39
CA ILE A 95 0.61 2.81 -3.65
C ILE A 95 1.44 2.15 -2.55
N GLU A 96 0.99 1.02 -2.05
CA GLU A 96 1.75 0.16 -1.15
C GLU A 96 1.49 -1.31 -1.47
N GLY A 97 2.44 -2.18 -1.13
CA GLY A 97 2.31 -3.62 -1.34
C GLY A 97 3.53 -4.39 -0.85
N ASP A 98 3.36 -5.70 -0.73
CA ASP A 98 4.42 -6.63 -0.39
C ASP A 98 5.13 -7.09 -1.66
N VAL A 99 6.45 -6.98 -1.66
CA VAL A 99 7.32 -7.26 -2.82
C VAL A 99 8.39 -8.24 -2.39
N TYR A 100 8.59 -9.33 -3.15
CA TYR A 100 9.70 -10.21 -2.92
C TYR A 100 10.99 -9.60 -3.47
N CYS A 101 11.94 -9.32 -2.59
CA CYS A 101 13.24 -8.73 -2.93
C CYS A 101 14.32 -9.79 -2.94
N TYR A 102 15.09 -9.83 -4.02
CA TYR A 102 16.22 -10.74 -4.18
C TYR A 102 17.50 -10.16 -3.61
N ASN A 103 18.34 -11.03 -3.03
CA ASN A 103 19.70 -10.70 -2.63
C ASN A 103 20.61 -11.89 -2.89
N ASN A 104 21.75 -11.67 -3.58
CA ASN A 104 22.71 -12.71 -4.00
C ASN A 104 22.12 -13.75 -4.97
N HIS A 105 21.30 -13.32 -5.91
CA HIS A 105 20.74 -14.24 -6.91
C HIS A 105 21.84 -14.77 -7.84
N PRO A 106 21.96 -16.10 -8.02
CA PRO A 106 23.08 -16.72 -8.76
C PRO A 106 23.09 -16.40 -10.28
N GLY A 107 22.03 -15.81 -10.80
CA GLY A 107 21.90 -15.44 -12.22
C GLY A 107 22.20 -13.99 -12.57
N GLY A 108 22.57 -13.15 -11.59
CA GLY A 108 22.80 -11.72 -11.78
C GLY A 108 21.77 -10.85 -11.05
N SER A 109 21.82 -9.56 -11.26
CA SER A 109 20.97 -8.60 -10.54
C SER A 109 19.49 -8.77 -10.87
N ALA A 110 18.68 -8.99 -9.86
CA ALA A 110 17.24 -9.00 -9.95
C ALA A 110 16.67 -7.77 -9.24
N TYR A 111 15.82 -7.01 -9.94
CA TYR A 111 15.16 -5.83 -9.37
C TYR A 111 13.67 -6.06 -9.33
N THR A 112 13.09 -5.92 -8.16
CA THR A 112 11.64 -5.95 -7.98
C THR A 112 11.18 -4.71 -7.23
N GLY A 113 9.96 -4.27 -7.50
CA GLY A 113 9.46 -3.07 -6.85
C GLY A 113 8.13 -2.56 -7.38
N LEU A 114 7.80 -1.33 -7.01
CA LEU A 114 6.56 -0.66 -7.37
C LEU A 114 6.79 0.45 -8.39
N VAL A 115 5.77 0.70 -9.22
CA VAL A 115 5.76 1.71 -10.28
C VAL A 115 4.72 2.78 -9.96
N VAL A 116 5.07 4.02 -10.24
CA VAL A 116 4.18 5.17 -10.16
C VAL A 116 4.30 6.03 -11.41
N TYR A 117 3.26 6.78 -11.72
CA TYR A 117 3.19 7.74 -12.83
C TYR A 117 3.67 7.16 -14.15
N ALA A 118 3.21 5.92 -14.45
CA ALA A 118 3.51 5.32 -15.73
C ALA A 118 2.59 5.83 -16.84
N ASP A 119 3.15 5.97 -18.03
CA ASP A 119 2.41 6.18 -19.27
C ASP A 119 2.88 5.15 -20.30
N SER A 120 2.10 4.07 -20.43
CA SER A 120 2.44 2.96 -21.33
C SER A 120 2.50 3.40 -22.81
N SER A 121 1.75 4.44 -23.18
CA SER A 121 1.75 4.98 -24.55
C SER A 121 3.04 5.74 -24.89
N LYS A 122 3.67 6.34 -23.89
CA LYS A 122 4.96 7.05 -24.03
C LYS A 122 6.16 6.21 -23.61
N GLY A 123 5.91 5.07 -22.98
CA GLY A 123 6.98 4.22 -22.47
C GLY A 123 7.72 4.84 -21.27
N THR A 124 7.05 5.67 -20.46
CA THR A 124 7.65 6.37 -19.32
C THR A 124 7.08 5.87 -18.00
N TYR A 125 7.88 5.79 -16.96
CA TYR A 125 7.47 5.44 -15.60
C TYR A 125 8.55 5.81 -14.58
N ILE A 126 8.15 5.92 -13.31
CA ILE A 126 9.03 6.05 -12.15
C ILE A 126 8.84 4.79 -11.28
N LYS A 127 9.92 4.30 -10.70
CA LYS A 127 9.91 3.06 -9.91
C LYS A 127 10.77 3.16 -8.66
N LEU A 128 10.29 2.52 -7.59
CA LEU A 128 11.08 2.17 -6.40
C LEU A 128 11.43 0.69 -6.49
N VAL A 129 12.70 0.36 -6.52
CA VAL A 129 13.16 -1.03 -6.65
C VAL A 129 14.24 -1.36 -5.62
N ALA A 130 14.26 -2.61 -5.20
CA ALA A 130 15.34 -3.21 -4.45
C ALA A 130 16.44 -3.68 -5.43
N ASP A 131 17.63 -3.09 -5.30
CA ASP A 131 18.85 -3.39 -6.06
C ASP A 131 19.93 -3.85 -5.05
N PHE A 132 19.67 -4.99 -4.39
CA PHE A 132 20.55 -5.48 -3.33
C PHE A 132 21.70 -6.31 -3.87
N ASP A 133 21.50 -7.02 -4.97
CA ASP A 133 22.52 -7.88 -5.57
C ASP A 133 23.71 -7.11 -6.12
N ALA A 134 23.44 -6.08 -6.93
CA ALA A 134 24.49 -5.38 -7.64
C ALA A 134 25.04 -4.19 -6.86
N SER A 135 24.20 -3.49 -6.10
CA SER A 135 24.54 -2.16 -5.60
C SER A 135 24.22 -1.97 -4.13
N ASN A 136 23.63 -2.96 -3.47
CA ASN A 136 23.29 -2.92 -2.03
C ASN A 136 22.49 -1.69 -1.62
N ARG A 137 21.53 -1.28 -2.47
CA ARG A 137 20.74 -0.05 -2.32
C ARG A 137 19.27 -0.28 -2.69
N LEU A 138 18.40 0.58 -2.20
CA LEU A 138 17.14 0.91 -2.83
C LEU A 138 17.38 2.02 -3.85
N ARG A 139 16.62 2.00 -4.93
CA ARG A 139 16.75 2.98 -5.99
C ARG A 139 15.37 3.48 -6.41
N PHE A 140 15.21 4.81 -6.41
CA PHE A 140 14.01 5.48 -6.87
C PHE A 140 14.36 6.33 -8.10
N TYR A 141 13.87 5.93 -9.28
CA TYR A 141 14.28 6.57 -10.52
C TYR A 141 13.28 6.38 -11.65
N ASN A 142 13.34 7.27 -12.64
CA ASN A 142 12.59 7.11 -13.87
C ASN A 142 13.36 6.23 -14.89
N ASN A 143 12.65 5.83 -15.95
CA ASN A 143 13.26 5.09 -17.04
C ASN A 143 13.76 6.02 -18.19
N HIS A 144 13.74 7.33 -17.99
CA HIS A 144 14.15 8.30 -18.99
C HIS A 144 15.66 8.49 -18.97
N LEU A 145 16.36 7.77 -19.82
CA LEU A 145 17.80 7.86 -19.97
C LEU A 145 18.17 9.04 -20.86
N ASN A 146 18.97 9.98 -20.36
CA ASN A 146 19.59 11.01 -21.17
C ASN A 146 20.70 10.38 -22.01
N MET A 147 20.48 10.29 -23.32
CA MET A 147 21.41 9.62 -24.25
C MET A 147 22.76 10.33 -24.39
N THR A 148 22.87 11.61 -23.97
CA THR A 148 24.13 12.37 -24.01
C THR A 148 24.98 12.10 -22.78
N THR A 149 24.36 12.07 -21.60
CA THR A 149 25.06 11.88 -20.32
C THR A 149 25.07 10.43 -19.88
N MET A 150 24.25 9.56 -20.51
CA MET A 150 24.02 8.16 -20.12
C MET A 150 23.54 8.03 -18.67
N GLN A 151 22.79 9.02 -18.20
CA GLN A 151 22.21 9.05 -16.87
C GLN A 151 20.69 9.19 -16.97
N TYR A 152 19.97 8.61 -16.01
CA TYR A 152 18.53 8.86 -15.88
C TYR A 152 18.29 10.32 -15.48
N THR A 153 17.25 10.93 -16.03
CA THR A 153 16.91 12.34 -15.75
C THR A 153 16.46 12.55 -14.31
N PHE A 154 15.93 11.51 -13.68
CA PHE A 154 15.59 11.47 -12.27
C PHE A 154 16.07 10.15 -11.67
N ASP A 155 17.08 10.19 -10.81
CA ASP A 155 17.69 9.01 -10.20
C ASP A 155 18.14 9.33 -8.76
N LYS A 156 17.54 8.65 -7.80
CA LYS A 156 17.82 8.78 -6.37
C LYS A 156 18.24 7.42 -5.80
N SER A 157 19.54 7.26 -5.59
CA SER A 157 20.03 6.14 -4.79
C SER A 157 19.74 6.39 -3.32
N ILE A 158 19.16 5.36 -2.67
CA ILE A 158 18.83 5.38 -1.24
C ILE A 158 19.84 4.49 -0.54
N ASP A 159 20.54 5.04 0.44
CA ASP A 159 21.48 4.24 1.24
C ASP A 159 20.71 3.19 2.06
N ALA A 160 20.97 1.94 1.75
CA ALA A 160 20.34 0.79 2.40
C ALA A 160 21.16 0.24 3.58
N THR A 161 22.19 0.97 4.07
CA THR A 161 23.12 0.45 5.10
C THR A 161 22.39 -0.01 6.36
N ASN A 162 21.33 0.70 6.77
CA ASN A 162 20.54 0.43 7.97
C ASN A 162 19.21 -0.27 7.69
N LEU A 163 18.96 -0.72 6.47
CA LEU A 163 17.73 -1.39 6.09
C LEU A 163 17.91 -2.92 6.12
N ASP A 164 16.83 -3.64 6.35
CA ASP A 164 16.80 -5.07 6.16
C ASP A 164 16.90 -5.38 4.66
N LYS A 165 17.93 -6.12 4.26
CA LYS A 165 18.20 -6.53 2.89
C LYS A 165 18.22 -8.05 2.75
N THR A 166 17.71 -8.76 3.74
CA THR A 166 17.58 -10.21 3.62
C THR A 166 16.73 -10.54 2.41
N GLU A 167 17.08 -11.57 1.67
CA GLU A 167 16.23 -12.05 0.61
C GLU A 167 14.89 -12.49 1.19
N GLY A 168 13.78 -11.93 0.64
CA GLY A 168 12.45 -12.21 1.17
C GLY A 168 11.44 -11.13 0.85
N TRP A 169 10.32 -11.22 1.55
CA TRP A 169 9.22 -10.28 1.42
C TRP A 169 9.48 -9.00 2.20
N HIS A 170 9.32 -7.87 1.53
CA HIS A 170 9.43 -6.54 2.11
C HIS A 170 8.24 -5.68 1.70
N HIS A 171 7.81 -4.80 2.58
CA HIS A 171 6.72 -3.88 2.31
C HIS A 171 7.25 -2.57 1.74
N MET A 172 6.82 -2.24 0.53
CA MET A 172 7.16 -0.99 -0.14
C MET A 172 5.95 -0.07 -0.22
N LYS A 173 6.21 1.25 -0.11
CA LYS A 173 5.17 2.27 -0.22
C LYS A 173 5.72 3.52 -0.88
N ILE A 174 4.93 4.10 -1.77
CA ILE A 174 5.23 5.37 -2.45
C ILE A 174 3.99 6.26 -2.38
N LYS A 175 4.14 7.44 -1.83
CA LYS A 175 3.13 8.50 -1.89
C LYS A 175 3.57 9.52 -2.93
N VAL A 176 2.69 9.89 -3.84
CA VAL A 176 2.92 10.88 -4.89
C VAL A 176 2.00 12.07 -4.69
N GLU A 177 2.56 13.29 -4.68
CA GLU A 177 1.83 14.52 -4.42
C GLU A 177 2.27 15.63 -5.37
N THR A 178 1.31 16.33 -5.96
CA THR A 178 1.58 17.57 -6.69
C THR A 178 1.56 18.72 -5.69
N LEU A 179 2.68 19.42 -5.56
CA LEU A 179 2.80 20.56 -4.65
C LEU A 179 2.19 21.83 -5.26
N ALA A 180 2.00 22.85 -4.41
CA ALA A 180 1.37 24.12 -4.81
C ALA A 180 2.15 24.90 -5.90
N ASP A 181 3.46 24.67 -5.99
CA ASP A 181 4.32 25.24 -7.03
C ASP A 181 4.31 24.42 -8.33
N GLY A 182 3.54 23.33 -8.36
CA GLY A 182 3.41 22.43 -9.49
C GLY A 182 4.51 21.38 -9.61
N THR A 183 5.47 21.31 -8.68
CA THR A 183 6.44 20.21 -8.62
C THR A 183 5.78 18.93 -8.13
N THR A 184 6.43 17.78 -8.35
CA THR A 184 5.95 16.48 -7.87
C THR A 184 6.81 16.02 -6.71
N GLN A 185 6.18 15.73 -5.57
CA GLN A 185 6.85 15.14 -4.43
C GLN A 185 6.54 13.65 -4.33
N PHE A 186 7.56 12.87 -4.07
CA PHE A 186 7.48 11.44 -3.78
C PHE A 186 8.01 11.21 -2.38
N THR A 187 7.22 10.54 -1.54
CA THR A 187 7.69 10.04 -0.25
C THR A 187 7.70 8.52 -0.31
N CYS A 188 8.82 7.91 0.02
CA CYS A 188 9.04 6.47 -0.07
C CYS A 188 9.26 5.86 1.31
N TRP A 189 8.69 4.66 1.51
CA TRP A 189 8.89 3.83 2.71
C TRP A 189 9.29 2.42 2.32
N TYR A 190 10.04 1.79 3.21
CA TYR A 190 10.47 0.41 3.13
C TYR A 190 10.36 -0.21 4.53
N ASP A 191 9.61 -1.31 4.67
CA ASP A 191 9.31 -1.97 5.94
C ASP A 191 8.80 -1.01 7.03
N GLY A 192 7.94 -0.06 6.61
CA GLY A 192 7.36 0.94 7.50
C GLY A 192 8.26 2.12 7.86
N SER A 193 9.53 2.10 7.49
CA SER A 193 10.46 3.21 7.69
C SER A 193 10.45 4.14 6.49
N GLU A 194 10.34 5.44 6.71
CA GLU A 194 10.51 6.44 5.64
C GLU A 194 11.98 6.43 5.21
N ILE A 195 12.20 6.21 3.90
CA ILE A 195 13.54 6.10 3.31
C ILE A 195 13.92 7.31 2.47
N GLY A 196 13.00 8.23 2.25
CA GLY A 196 13.28 9.51 1.63
C GLY A 196 12.08 10.25 1.08
N ILE A 197 12.26 11.55 0.95
CA ILE A 197 11.37 12.48 0.26
C ILE A 197 12.13 13.05 -0.93
N PHE A 198 11.57 12.91 -2.12
CA PHE A 198 12.19 13.31 -3.38
C PHE A 198 11.27 14.28 -4.12
N ILE A 199 11.84 15.36 -4.65
CA ILE A 199 11.11 16.32 -5.47
C ILE A 199 11.63 16.21 -6.91
N ASP A 200 10.71 16.07 -7.84
CA ASP A 200 10.95 16.23 -9.26
C ASP A 200 10.45 17.61 -9.70
N ASP A 201 11.37 18.51 -9.90
CA ASP A 201 11.19 19.88 -10.38
C ASP A 201 11.58 20.05 -11.85
N SER A 202 11.87 18.95 -12.55
CA SER A 202 12.26 18.96 -13.95
C SER A 202 11.13 19.44 -14.86
N VAL A 203 11.49 19.98 -16.01
CA VAL A 203 10.52 20.52 -16.99
C VAL A 203 9.68 19.39 -17.62
N ASP A 204 10.27 18.22 -17.74
CA ASP A 204 9.68 17.00 -18.32
C ASP A 204 9.19 16.00 -17.27
N ARG A 205 8.97 16.49 -16.04
CA ARG A 205 8.46 15.65 -14.93
C ARG A 205 7.13 14.99 -15.26
N MET A 206 6.97 13.80 -14.76
CA MET A 206 5.69 13.10 -14.77
C MET A 206 4.80 13.62 -13.63
N ALA A 207 3.63 14.16 -13.98
CA ALA A 207 2.69 14.75 -13.02
C ALA A 207 1.43 13.90 -12.82
N SER A 208 1.29 12.83 -13.58
CA SER A 208 0.20 11.85 -13.49
C SER A 208 0.61 10.56 -14.18
N GLY A 209 -0.11 9.48 -13.92
CA GLY A 209 0.13 8.21 -14.61
C GLY A 209 -0.45 7.01 -13.88
N GLN A 210 -0.36 5.88 -14.55
CA GLN A 210 -0.70 4.57 -14.03
C GLN A 210 0.25 4.17 -12.90
N PHE A 211 -0.15 3.18 -12.13
CA PHE A 211 0.65 2.60 -11.05
C PHE A 211 0.77 1.09 -11.25
N GLY A 212 1.71 0.43 -10.57
CA GLY A 212 1.84 -1.01 -10.72
C GLY A 212 3.05 -1.65 -10.12
N ALA A 213 3.40 -2.81 -10.69
CA ALA A 213 4.48 -3.69 -10.26
C ALA A 213 5.58 -3.78 -11.34
N TYR A 214 6.81 -3.99 -10.88
CA TYR A 214 8.00 -4.04 -11.71
C TYR A 214 8.88 -5.24 -11.34
N ALA A 215 9.30 -5.99 -12.35
CA ALA A 215 10.31 -7.02 -12.22
C ALA A 215 11.32 -6.91 -13.37
N PHE A 216 12.60 -7.00 -13.06
CA PHE A 216 13.68 -6.95 -14.03
C PHE A 216 14.78 -7.94 -13.71
N GLN A 217 15.32 -8.57 -14.74
CA GLN A 217 16.43 -9.48 -14.62
C GLN A 217 17.49 -9.19 -15.69
N MET A 218 18.74 -9.19 -15.30
CA MET A 218 19.89 -8.99 -16.22
C MET A 218 20.45 -10.28 -16.80
N SER A 219 19.99 -11.45 -16.40
CA SER A 219 20.44 -12.74 -16.95
C SER A 219 19.28 -13.52 -17.57
N ALA A 220 19.59 -14.32 -18.60
CA ALA A 220 18.64 -15.07 -19.44
C ALA A 220 17.86 -16.19 -18.73
N THR A 221 17.76 -16.24 -17.42
CA THR A 221 17.22 -17.38 -16.68
C THR A 221 15.88 -17.15 -15.99
N GLY A 222 15.12 -16.12 -16.39
CA GLY A 222 13.69 -16.03 -16.04
C GLY A 222 13.41 -15.89 -14.53
N ILE A 223 13.90 -14.83 -13.88
CA ILE A 223 13.42 -14.47 -12.55
C ILE A 223 12.04 -13.85 -12.69
N ALA A 224 11.15 -14.25 -11.77
CA ALA A 224 9.85 -13.63 -11.64
C ALA A 224 9.82 -12.64 -10.46
N GLY A 225 9.07 -11.55 -10.58
CA GLY A 225 8.62 -10.76 -9.45
C GLY A 225 7.46 -11.44 -8.76
N TYR A 226 7.47 -11.45 -7.43
CA TYR A 226 6.33 -11.86 -6.63
C TYR A 226 5.81 -10.68 -5.84
N PHE A 227 4.49 -10.53 -5.79
CA PHE A 227 3.79 -9.39 -5.21
C PHE A 227 2.55 -9.85 -4.45
N ASP A 228 2.19 -9.11 -3.41
CA ASP A 228 0.95 -9.34 -2.68
C ASP A 228 0.45 -8.05 -2.03
N ASN A 229 -0.83 -8.06 -1.61
CA ASN A 229 -1.44 -6.98 -0.83
C ASN A 229 -1.26 -5.58 -1.46
N ILE A 230 -1.33 -5.47 -2.80
CA ILE A 230 -1.20 -4.18 -3.47
C ILE A 230 -2.45 -3.35 -3.23
N VAL A 231 -2.27 -2.15 -2.67
CA VAL A 231 -3.35 -1.21 -2.40
C VAL A 231 -2.96 0.17 -2.94
N VAL A 232 -3.88 0.80 -3.65
CA VAL A 232 -3.73 2.18 -4.13
C VAL A 232 -4.88 3.02 -3.60
N THR A 233 -4.55 4.07 -2.87
CA THR A 233 -5.52 5.00 -2.28
C THR A 233 -5.26 6.42 -2.75
N PRO A 234 -6.31 7.23 -3.04
CA PRO A 234 -6.10 8.64 -3.32
C PRO A 234 -5.59 9.32 -2.06
N ASN A 235 -4.64 10.23 -2.21
CA ASN A 235 -4.32 11.14 -1.14
C ASN A 235 -5.55 12.02 -0.90
N GLN A 236 -6.01 12.11 0.33
CA GLN A 236 -7.11 13.02 0.63
C GLN A 236 -6.67 14.43 0.24
N ALA A 237 -7.50 15.12 -0.54
CA ALA A 237 -7.29 16.54 -0.80
C ALA A 237 -7.23 17.24 0.58
N THR A 238 -6.07 17.73 0.95
CA THR A 238 -5.94 18.61 2.10
C THR A 238 -6.75 19.85 1.74
N SER A 239 -7.96 19.96 2.29
CA SER A 239 -8.65 21.23 2.28
C SER A 239 -7.66 22.27 2.78
N ILE A 240 -7.44 23.32 1.97
CA ILE A 240 -6.52 24.40 2.30
C ILE A 240 -7.04 25.06 3.59
N ASP A 241 -6.50 24.61 4.71
CA ASP A 241 -6.57 25.34 5.97
C ASP A 241 -5.26 26.14 6.06
N PRO A 242 -5.30 27.48 6.08
CA PRO A 242 -4.09 28.31 6.14
C PRO A 242 -3.50 28.31 7.56
N GLY A 243 -3.21 27.15 8.09
CA GLY A 243 -2.58 26.95 9.37
C GLY A 243 -1.71 25.70 9.33
N ILE A 244 -0.41 25.92 9.48
CA ILE A 244 0.63 24.89 9.58
C ILE A 244 0.17 23.76 10.49
N LYS A 245 -0.21 22.60 9.90
CA LYS A 245 -0.29 21.32 10.62
C LYS A 245 0.84 20.45 10.12
N THR A 246 1.89 20.36 10.93
CA THR A 246 2.83 19.26 10.90
C THR A 246 2.02 17.95 10.87
N SER A 247 2.23 17.10 9.87
CA SER A 247 1.70 15.75 9.88
C SER A 247 2.27 15.03 11.11
N ILE A 248 1.44 14.83 12.11
CA ILE A 248 1.80 14.01 13.26
C ILE A 248 1.87 12.58 12.72
N PRO A 249 3.00 11.85 12.86
CA PRO A 249 3.05 10.44 12.51
C PRO A 249 1.89 9.72 13.21
N ALA A 250 1.26 8.75 12.53
CA ALA A 250 0.22 7.95 13.16
C ALA A 250 0.83 7.23 14.37
N ASN A 251 0.24 7.43 15.54
CA ASN A 251 0.73 6.87 16.80
C ASN A 251 0.49 5.35 16.90
N PHE A 252 -0.08 4.74 15.85
CA PHE A 252 -0.42 3.33 15.79
C PHE A 252 -0.56 2.85 14.34
N SER A 253 -0.41 1.54 14.14
CA SER A 253 -0.63 0.84 12.87
C SER A 253 -1.63 -0.29 13.06
N LEU A 254 -2.49 -0.57 12.08
CA LEU A 254 -3.45 -1.67 12.09
C LEU A 254 -3.08 -2.65 10.97
N PHE A 255 -2.89 -3.92 11.29
CA PHE A 255 -2.56 -4.96 10.31
C PHE A 255 -3.81 -5.67 9.80
N GLN A 256 -3.69 -6.35 8.66
CA GLN A 256 -4.75 -7.22 8.15
C GLN A 256 -5.00 -8.35 9.16
N ASN A 257 -6.29 -8.66 9.40
CA ASN A 257 -6.65 -9.79 10.26
C ASN A 257 -6.26 -11.12 9.61
N TYR A 258 -5.87 -12.09 10.42
CA TYR A 258 -5.53 -13.42 9.95
C TYR A 258 -6.17 -14.52 10.82
N PRO A 259 -6.76 -15.54 10.19
CA PRO A 259 -7.02 -15.69 8.75
C PRO A 259 -8.08 -14.69 8.23
N ASN A 260 -8.04 -14.40 6.92
CA ASN A 260 -9.07 -13.67 6.19
C ASN A 260 -9.14 -14.22 4.74
N PRO A 261 -10.25 -14.87 4.32
CA PRO A 261 -11.49 -15.11 5.08
C PRO A 261 -11.29 -15.98 6.34
N PHE A 262 -12.19 -15.87 7.33
CA PHE A 262 -12.06 -16.59 8.57
C PHE A 262 -13.34 -17.36 8.98
N ASN A 263 -13.17 -18.45 9.77
CA ASN A 263 -14.25 -19.27 10.31
C ASN A 263 -13.81 -19.95 11.63
N PRO A 264 -14.49 -19.73 12.75
CA PRO A 264 -15.30 -18.56 13.10
C PRO A 264 -14.48 -17.45 13.75
N ALA A 265 -13.16 -17.61 13.87
CA ALA A 265 -12.27 -16.69 14.59
C ALA A 265 -11.13 -16.16 13.73
N THR A 266 -10.74 -14.94 14.00
CA THR A 266 -9.60 -14.29 13.37
C THR A 266 -8.82 -13.48 14.40
N THR A 267 -7.53 -13.29 14.16
CA THR A 267 -6.67 -12.45 14.97
C THR A 267 -6.50 -11.09 14.28
N ILE A 268 -6.75 -10.01 15.01
CA ILE A 268 -6.51 -8.65 14.58
C ILE A 268 -5.27 -8.16 15.32
N SER A 269 -4.21 -7.85 14.60
CA SER A 269 -2.96 -7.34 15.15
C SER A 269 -2.83 -5.84 14.86
N PHE A 270 -2.24 -5.12 15.79
CA PHE A 270 -1.92 -3.69 15.64
C PHE A 270 -0.69 -3.33 16.47
N GLN A 271 -0.04 -2.25 16.10
CA GLN A 271 1.11 -1.71 16.82
C GLN A 271 0.74 -0.32 17.35
N VAL A 272 1.15 -0.02 18.56
CA VAL A 272 1.08 1.32 19.15
C VAL A 272 2.51 1.83 19.27
N ASP A 273 2.79 2.97 18.66
CA ASP A 273 4.13 3.56 18.62
C ASP A 273 4.32 4.66 19.66
N VAL A 274 3.21 5.30 20.07
CA VAL A 274 3.18 6.33 21.14
C VAL A 274 2.04 6.00 22.07
N SER A 275 2.30 6.07 23.39
CA SER A 275 1.27 5.82 24.42
C SER A 275 0.01 6.63 24.16
N SER A 276 -1.11 5.95 23.92
CA SER A 276 -2.37 6.55 23.49
C SER A 276 -3.59 5.81 24.03
N ASN A 277 -4.72 6.48 24.07
CA ASN A 277 -6.01 5.84 24.33
C ASN A 277 -6.50 5.20 23.05
N ILE A 278 -6.47 3.89 22.97
CA ILE A 278 -6.80 3.13 21.77
C ILE A 278 -8.19 2.50 21.91
N SER A 279 -9.00 2.62 20.86
CA SER A 279 -10.25 1.86 20.69
C SER A 279 -10.17 1.03 19.41
N LEU A 280 -10.57 -0.24 19.48
CA LEU A 280 -10.70 -1.15 18.35
C LEU A 280 -12.12 -1.66 18.27
N ASN A 281 -12.83 -1.32 17.21
CA ASN A 281 -14.23 -1.61 17.01
C ASN A 281 -14.46 -2.42 15.74
N ILE A 282 -15.49 -3.27 15.74
CA ILE A 282 -15.99 -4.00 14.58
C ILE A 282 -17.35 -3.44 14.17
N PHE A 283 -17.52 -3.25 12.86
CA PHE A 283 -18.73 -2.73 12.24
C PHE A 283 -19.27 -3.70 11.19
N ASN A 284 -20.57 -3.66 10.95
CA ASN A 284 -21.15 -4.27 9.76
C ASN A 284 -21.08 -3.31 8.55
N VAL A 285 -21.56 -3.76 7.39
CA VAL A 285 -21.54 -2.96 6.16
C VAL A 285 -22.42 -1.71 6.20
N ASN A 286 -23.37 -1.64 7.17
CA ASN A 286 -24.22 -0.46 7.39
C ASN A 286 -23.54 0.58 8.31
N GLY A 287 -22.33 0.32 8.81
CA GLY A 287 -21.63 1.19 9.74
C GLY A 287 -22.07 1.05 11.21
N GLU A 288 -22.88 0.02 11.54
CA GLU A 288 -23.33 -0.21 12.91
C GLU A 288 -22.25 -0.97 13.69
N ILE A 289 -22.00 -0.57 14.93
CA ILE A 289 -21.02 -1.25 15.80
C ILE A 289 -21.55 -2.66 16.14
N VAL A 290 -20.81 -3.67 15.71
CA VAL A 290 -21.04 -5.07 16.03
C VAL A 290 -20.42 -5.41 17.38
N ARG A 291 -19.19 -4.96 17.61
CA ARG A 291 -18.46 -5.23 18.85
C ARG A 291 -17.34 -4.20 19.08
N ASN A 292 -17.20 -3.76 20.34
CA ASN A 292 -15.96 -3.14 20.80
C ASN A 292 -15.02 -4.23 21.31
N LEU A 293 -13.80 -4.32 20.79
CA LEU A 293 -12.80 -5.31 21.18
C LEU A 293 -11.90 -4.82 22.29
N ILE A 294 -11.53 -3.52 22.23
CA ILE A 294 -10.72 -2.87 23.27
C ILE A 294 -11.02 -1.37 23.29
N THR A 295 -11.01 -0.79 24.48
CA THR A 295 -10.89 0.64 24.72
C THR A 295 -10.01 0.80 25.96
N SER A 296 -8.74 1.17 25.74
CA SER A 296 -7.74 1.24 26.81
C SER A 296 -6.61 2.20 26.46
N HIS A 297 -5.95 2.71 27.52
CA HIS A 297 -4.65 3.37 27.35
C HIS A 297 -3.58 2.31 27.15
N LEU A 298 -2.90 2.36 25.99
CA LEU A 298 -1.86 1.39 25.60
C LEU A 298 -0.50 2.08 25.46
N VAL A 299 0.55 1.38 25.86
CA VAL A 299 1.94 1.80 25.70
C VAL A 299 2.52 1.25 24.39
N PRO A 300 3.66 1.80 23.90
CA PRO A 300 4.30 1.30 22.69
C PRO A 300 4.55 -0.20 22.76
N ASN A 301 3.90 -0.96 21.88
CA ASN A 301 4.01 -2.43 21.76
C ASN A 301 3.17 -2.93 20.57
N LYS A 302 3.42 -4.17 20.15
CA LYS A 302 2.52 -4.94 19.28
C LYS A 302 1.46 -5.66 20.12
N TYR A 303 0.22 -5.55 19.67
CA TYR A 303 -0.96 -6.14 20.30
C TYR A 303 -1.68 -7.04 19.32
N SER A 304 -2.32 -8.09 19.83
CA SER A 304 -3.15 -8.99 19.04
C SER A 304 -4.42 -9.34 19.82
N ILE A 305 -5.58 -9.24 19.15
CA ILE A 305 -6.89 -9.52 19.75
C ILE A 305 -7.65 -10.48 18.84
N ILE A 306 -8.21 -11.53 19.43
CA ILE A 306 -9.02 -12.50 18.69
C ILE A 306 -10.47 -12.04 18.66
N TRP A 307 -11.07 -11.99 17.47
CA TRP A 307 -12.51 -11.90 17.30
C TRP A 307 -13.07 -13.24 16.84
N ASN A 308 -14.06 -13.71 17.56
CA ASN A 308 -14.69 -15.03 17.36
C ASN A 308 -16.03 -14.98 16.57
N GLY A 309 -16.26 -13.92 15.80
CA GLY A 309 -17.50 -13.76 15.02
C GLY A 309 -18.75 -13.54 15.86
N GLN A 310 -18.64 -12.90 17.04
CA GLN A 310 -19.75 -12.59 17.93
C GLN A 310 -19.93 -11.09 18.12
N ASN A 311 -21.21 -10.67 18.28
CA ASN A 311 -21.56 -9.30 18.64
C ASN A 311 -21.34 -9.03 20.15
N SER A 312 -21.69 -7.83 20.61
CA SER A 312 -21.55 -7.42 22.01
C SER A 312 -22.43 -8.22 22.98
N LEU A 313 -23.47 -8.91 22.49
CA LEU A 313 -24.36 -9.78 23.27
C LEU A 313 -23.90 -11.24 23.28
N GLY A 314 -22.73 -11.56 22.68
CA GLY A 314 -22.22 -12.92 22.57
C GLY A 314 -22.90 -13.77 21.51
N GLN A 315 -23.77 -13.20 20.69
CA GLN A 315 -24.48 -13.91 19.62
C GLN A 315 -23.60 -13.96 18.36
N ARG A 316 -23.60 -15.08 17.66
CA ARG A 316 -22.88 -15.23 16.39
C ARG A 316 -23.50 -14.33 15.31
N VAL A 317 -22.65 -13.59 14.64
CA VAL A 317 -23.05 -12.73 13.53
C VAL A 317 -23.13 -13.52 12.21
N PRO A 318 -23.91 -13.09 11.20
CA PRO A 318 -23.99 -13.74 9.89
C PRO A 318 -22.64 -13.78 9.16
N SER A 319 -22.50 -14.72 8.20
CA SER A 319 -21.41 -14.65 7.22
C SER A 319 -21.52 -13.36 6.39
N GLY A 320 -20.41 -12.76 6.05
CA GLY A 320 -20.40 -11.52 5.30
C GLY A 320 -19.18 -10.65 5.61
N VAL A 321 -19.15 -9.49 4.97
CA VAL A 321 -18.09 -8.48 5.13
C VAL A 321 -18.32 -7.71 6.43
N TYR A 322 -17.23 -7.55 7.18
CA TYR A 322 -17.15 -6.70 8.37
C TYR A 322 -15.98 -5.74 8.22
N LEU A 323 -16.10 -4.58 8.88
CA LEU A 323 -15.05 -3.60 8.97
C LEU A 323 -14.53 -3.57 10.41
N TYR A 324 -13.25 -3.35 10.60
CA TYR A 324 -12.69 -3.09 11.92
C TYR A 324 -11.82 -1.84 11.89
N THR A 325 -11.93 -1.04 12.96
CA THR A 325 -11.30 0.28 13.04
C THR A 325 -10.56 0.42 14.36
N ILE A 326 -9.30 0.83 14.28
CA ILE A 326 -8.53 1.30 15.43
C ILE A 326 -8.51 2.83 15.44
N SER A 327 -8.65 3.44 16.61
CA SER A 327 -8.65 4.90 16.78
C SER A 327 -8.04 5.31 18.11
N ASP A 328 -7.34 6.46 18.13
CA ASP A 328 -6.90 7.14 19.35
C ASP A 328 -7.76 8.38 19.70
N GLY A 329 -8.86 8.58 18.95
CA GLY A 329 -9.73 9.73 19.08
C GLY A 329 -9.37 10.91 18.17
N SER A 330 -8.13 10.99 17.69
CA SER A 330 -7.68 12.00 16.72
C SER A 330 -7.50 11.43 15.30
N GLN A 331 -7.13 10.16 15.23
CA GLN A 331 -6.90 9.42 13.99
C GLN A 331 -7.63 8.08 14.05
N ASN A 332 -7.93 7.51 12.88
CA ASN A 332 -8.47 6.16 12.76
C ASN A 332 -7.89 5.45 11.53
N ILE A 333 -7.72 4.13 11.64
CA ILE A 333 -7.36 3.25 10.53
C ILE A 333 -8.42 2.17 10.47
N MET A 334 -8.94 1.88 9.26
CA MET A 334 -9.99 0.90 9.01
C MET A 334 -9.50 -0.17 8.04
N ARG A 335 -9.92 -1.42 8.29
CA ARG A 335 -9.69 -2.54 7.38
C ARG A 335 -10.95 -3.40 7.23
N LYS A 336 -10.98 -4.19 6.16
CA LYS A 336 -12.07 -5.10 5.81
C LYS A 336 -11.71 -6.54 6.15
N MET A 337 -12.67 -7.34 6.57
CA MET A 337 -12.54 -8.77 6.80
C MET A 337 -13.78 -9.53 6.33
N LEU A 338 -13.61 -10.80 5.95
CA LEU A 338 -14.67 -11.67 5.47
C LEU A 338 -14.88 -12.86 6.41
N LEU A 339 -16.07 -12.94 7.02
CA LEU A 339 -16.49 -14.10 7.81
C LEU A 339 -17.23 -15.09 6.89
N ILE A 340 -16.77 -16.31 6.86
CA ILE A 340 -17.43 -17.44 6.21
C ILE A 340 -17.81 -18.49 7.25
N LYS A 341 -18.89 -19.22 7.01
CA LYS A 341 -19.36 -20.32 7.88
C LYS A 341 -19.24 -21.64 7.14
#